data_dcbb5cc929f4dd6bcad5f651e65321ed
#
_entry.id   dcbb5cc929f4dd6bcad5f651e65321ed
#
_cell.length_a   1.000
_cell.length_b   1.000
_cell.length_c   1.000
_cell.angle_alpha   90.00
_cell.angle_beta   90.00
_cell.angle_gamma   90.00
#
_symmetry.space_group_name_H-M   'P 1'
#
loop_
_entity.id
_entity.type
_entity.pdbx_description
1 polymer ?
#
loop_
_entity_poly.entity_id
_entity_poly.type
_entity_poly.pdbx_seq_one_letter_code
_entity_poly.pdbx_strand_id
1 'polypeptide(L)'
;YCVYVRQANGCAQADNNEPERFWPNDLGPVTKDSLTTTDADRAVSELADYADKLLLVRGTRFGFPGNGCGHSGGGNQCLTAAKVSDTPSGNESLAMGESVDNRIALELNPAANPDPLTLYSGRMAGYINEVLSYRGPKDLRAADRNPWSVYTKIIGITDLPEEVIMKIKARRTSVNDLVREQMQALMSKPDLSGADKNRLQIHFDAIRDIEVELLCELPPADEIAAMEAQQGYDGADALIQTITKMQMNLIAFAFACDYTRVATLQIGDGNDGTQYTIDGVTLPRYHQISHRIFSDGDMGDPIPDAQGKHHVIDREHGKLFKHLLDRLSMYGTDVGTLLDDSVAIWCNDLGAGVSHTYKNIPWVCAGSCGGFLKTGQYVDAGDVTHNKFHNTILSAMGLTNPQGEYVDDFGDPELGPGVIAAMIA
;
A
#
# COMPACT_ATOMS: atom_id res chain seq x y z
N TYR A 1 -8.79 0.04 7.10
CA TYR A 1 -7.71 0.85 6.50
C TYR A 1 -7.21 0.21 5.20
N CYS A 2 -6.65 1.01 4.32
CA CYS A 2 -6.13 0.52 3.03
C CYS A 2 -4.74 1.13 2.76
N VAL A 3 -3.76 0.31 2.35
CA VAL A 3 -2.48 0.83 1.91
C VAL A 3 -2.03 0.18 0.60
N TYR A 4 -1.61 1.01 -0.34
CA TYR A 4 -0.99 0.59 -1.58
C TYR A 4 0.52 0.83 -1.53
N VAL A 5 1.30 -0.22 -1.76
CA VAL A 5 2.76 -0.17 -1.90
C VAL A 5 3.10 -0.52 -3.34
N ARG A 6 3.53 0.47 -4.13
CA ARG A 6 3.85 0.29 -5.54
C ARG A 6 5.35 0.08 -5.74
N GLN A 7 5.72 -1.03 -6.33
CA GLN A 7 6.99 -1.31 -6.96
C GLN A 7 6.91 -0.94 -8.45
N ALA A 8 8.00 -0.47 -9.04
CA ALA A 8 8.09 -0.20 -10.48
C ALA A 8 8.66 -1.40 -11.27
N ASN A 9 8.71 -1.26 -12.58
CA ASN A 9 9.47 -2.09 -13.52
C ASN A 9 8.94 -3.52 -13.75
N GLY A 10 7.70 -3.82 -13.36
CA GLY A 10 7.15 -5.18 -13.47
C GLY A 10 7.78 -6.16 -12.47
N CYS A 11 7.49 -7.42 -12.63
CA CYS A 11 8.04 -8.50 -11.79
C CYS A 11 8.61 -9.63 -12.63
N ALA A 12 9.40 -10.51 -11.99
CA ALA A 12 9.97 -11.72 -12.59
C ALA A 12 8.94 -12.86 -12.69
N GLN A 13 7.77 -12.59 -13.29
CA GLN A 13 6.76 -13.60 -13.60
C GLN A 13 6.96 -14.21 -14.99
N ALA A 14 6.25 -15.30 -15.27
CA ALA A 14 6.32 -15.98 -16.57
C ALA A 14 5.89 -15.04 -17.70
N ASP A 15 6.86 -14.60 -18.50
CA ASP A 15 6.66 -13.75 -19.67
C ASP A 15 7.83 -13.94 -20.63
N ASN A 16 7.61 -13.74 -21.93
CA ASN A 16 8.65 -13.75 -22.95
C ASN A 16 9.61 -14.98 -22.88
N ASN A 17 9.06 -16.18 -22.63
CA ASN A 17 9.77 -17.45 -22.43
C ASN A 17 10.63 -17.52 -21.14
N GLU A 18 10.50 -16.58 -20.23
CA GLU A 18 11.11 -16.67 -18.91
C GLU A 18 10.23 -17.49 -17.96
N PRO A 19 10.83 -18.25 -17.01
CA PRO A 19 10.06 -19.02 -16.04
C PRO A 19 9.37 -18.13 -15.00
N GLU A 20 8.32 -18.67 -14.35
CA GLU A 20 7.67 -18.06 -13.23
C GLU A 20 8.58 -18.00 -12.00
N ARG A 21 8.79 -16.82 -11.43
CA ARG A 21 9.56 -16.63 -10.18
C ARG A 21 8.85 -15.73 -9.16
N PHE A 22 7.65 -15.24 -9.48
CA PHE A 22 6.91 -14.34 -8.61
C PHE A 22 5.79 -15.06 -7.87
N TRP A 23 4.92 -15.76 -8.59
CA TRP A 23 3.71 -16.40 -8.09
C TRP A 23 3.92 -17.84 -7.63
N PRO A 24 3.07 -18.37 -6.71
CA PRO A 24 3.00 -19.82 -6.47
C PRO A 24 2.67 -20.60 -7.74
N ASN A 25 2.97 -21.89 -7.74
CA ASN A 25 2.72 -22.76 -8.90
C ASN A 25 1.22 -22.98 -9.17
N ASP A 26 0.44 -23.18 -8.12
CA ASP A 26 -0.96 -23.59 -8.21
C ASP A 26 -1.90 -22.55 -7.64
N LEU A 27 -3.03 -22.32 -8.31
CA LEU A 27 -4.14 -21.53 -7.81
C LEU A 27 -4.85 -22.26 -6.65
N GLY A 28 -5.49 -21.51 -5.77
CA GLY A 28 -6.23 -22.03 -4.64
C GLY A 28 -5.60 -21.70 -3.30
N PRO A 29 -5.64 -22.60 -2.30
CA PRO A 29 -5.16 -22.30 -0.96
C PRO A 29 -3.68 -21.98 -0.90
N VAL A 30 -3.34 -20.88 -0.25
CA VAL A 30 -1.96 -20.48 0.06
C VAL A 30 -1.66 -20.87 1.50
N THR A 31 -0.60 -21.64 1.71
CA THR A 31 -0.20 -22.11 3.04
C THR A 31 1.26 -21.78 3.32
N LYS A 32 1.62 -21.67 4.61
CA LYS A 32 3.02 -21.49 4.99
C LYS A 32 3.90 -22.63 4.45
N ASP A 33 3.42 -23.86 4.51
CA ASP A 33 4.14 -25.01 4.00
C ASP A 33 4.39 -24.93 2.50
N SER A 34 3.36 -24.57 1.69
CA SER A 34 3.55 -24.41 0.24
C SER A 34 4.60 -23.35 -0.09
N LEU A 35 4.54 -22.19 0.57
CA LEU A 35 5.47 -21.09 0.34
C LEU A 35 6.90 -21.35 0.85
N THR A 36 7.09 -22.26 1.79
CA THR A 36 8.42 -22.58 2.32
C THR A 36 9.04 -23.86 1.74
N THR A 37 8.26 -24.66 1.02
CA THR A 37 8.71 -25.93 0.41
C THR A 37 8.60 -25.88 -1.11
N THR A 38 7.40 -26.03 -1.65
CA THR A 38 7.15 -26.14 -3.11
C THR A 38 7.46 -24.84 -3.85
N ASP A 39 7.11 -23.70 -3.24
CA ASP A 39 7.22 -22.36 -3.82
C ASP A 39 8.29 -21.50 -3.12
N ALA A 40 9.26 -22.13 -2.44
CA ALA A 40 10.24 -21.45 -1.62
C ALA A 40 11.14 -20.45 -2.36
N ASP A 41 11.28 -20.59 -3.68
CA ASP A 41 12.03 -19.67 -4.54
C ASP A 41 11.16 -18.59 -5.20
N ARG A 42 9.87 -18.49 -4.87
CA ARG A 42 9.00 -17.43 -5.39
C ARG A 42 9.18 -16.13 -4.60
N ALA A 43 8.97 -14.97 -5.26
CA ALA A 43 9.05 -13.68 -4.58
C ALA A 43 8.05 -13.58 -3.42
N VAL A 44 6.83 -14.07 -3.61
CA VAL A 44 5.78 -14.08 -2.57
C VAL A 44 6.09 -15.03 -1.41
N SER A 45 7.09 -15.91 -1.51
CA SER A 45 7.50 -16.80 -0.41
C SER A 45 8.08 -16.06 0.80
N GLU A 46 8.58 -14.82 0.61
CA GLU A 46 9.01 -13.94 1.70
C GLU A 46 7.85 -13.62 2.67
N LEU A 47 6.61 -13.84 2.25
CA LEU A 47 5.40 -13.58 3.01
C LEU A 47 4.82 -14.85 3.68
N ALA A 48 5.56 -15.95 3.71
CA ALA A 48 5.08 -17.24 4.20
C ALA A 48 4.51 -17.20 5.63
N ASP A 49 5.01 -16.33 6.50
CA ASP A 49 4.49 -16.15 7.87
C ASP A 49 3.05 -15.59 7.90
N TYR A 50 2.60 -14.99 6.81
CA TYR A 50 1.28 -14.39 6.64
C TYR A 50 0.39 -15.16 5.64
N ALA A 51 0.74 -16.41 5.30
CA ALA A 51 0.08 -17.17 4.25
C ALA A 51 -1.46 -17.22 4.40
N ASP A 52 -1.98 -17.37 5.61
CA ASP A 52 -3.41 -17.36 5.94
C ASP A 52 -4.09 -15.99 5.78
N LYS A 53 -3.31 -14.91 5.79
CA LYS A 53 -3.77 -13.53 5.61
C LYS A 53 -3.56 -13.01 4.18
N LEU A 54 -2.90 -13.79 3.30
CA LEU A 54 -2.65 -13.40 1.92
C LEU A 54 -3.85 -13.65 1.01
N LEU A 55 -4.12 -12.72 0.11
CA LEU A 55 -4.95 -12.91 -1.06
C LEU A 55 -4.13 -12.48 -2.28
N LEU A 56 -3.64 -13.46 -3.03
CA LEU A 56 -2.84 -13.25 -4.23
C LEU A 56 -3.77 -13.21 -5.43
N VAL A 57 -3.73 -12.13 -6.21
CA VAL A 57 -4.65 -11.91 -7.34
C VAL A 57 -3.84 -11.65 -8.61
N ARG A 58 -3.98 -12.55 -9.59
CA ARG A 58 -3.47 -12.37 -10.94
C ARG A 58 -4.62 -12.28 -11.95
N GLY A 59 -4.29 -12.15 -13.24
CA GLY A 59 -5.31 -12.15 -14.30
C GLY A 59 -6.07 -10.84 -14.40
N THR A 60 -5.53 -9.75 -13.87
CA THR A 60 -6.01 -8.40 -14.16
C THR A 60 -5.14 -7.73 -15.21
N ARG A 61 -5.69 -6.75 -15.91
CA ARG A 61 -4.95 -5.94 -16.88
C ARG A 61 -5.33 -4.48 -16.79
N PHE A 62 -4.40 -3.59 -17.13
CA PHE A 62 -4.76 -2.19 -17.36
C PHE A 62 -5.67 -2.05 -18.58
N GLY A 63 -6.58 -1.10 -18.51
CA GLY A 63 -7.66 -0.98 -19.48
C GLY A 63 -7.29 -0.30 -20.78
N PHE A 64 -6.23 0.52 -20.76
CA PHE A 64 -5.88 1.39 -21.87
C PHE A 64 -4.43 1.23 -22.30
N PRO A 65 -4.10 1.51 -23.57
CA PRO A 65 -2.73 1.61 -24.00
C PRO A 65 -2.03 2.74 -23.24
N GLY A 66 -0.73 2.60 -23.01
CA GLY A 66 0.10 3.69 -22.56
C GLY A 66 0.26 4.75 -23.66
N ASN A 67 0.51 6.00 -23.26
CA ASN A 67 0.89 7.08 -24.17
C ASN A 67 2.28 7.60 -23.75
N GLY A 68 3.25 7.54 -24.65
CA GLY A 68 4.66 7.71 -24.34
C GLY A 68 5.30 6.42 -23.82
N CYS A 69 6.02 6.47 -22.70
CA CYS A 69 6.66 5.31 -22.10
C CYS A 69 5.64 4.34 -21.48
N GLY A 70 5.88 3.02 -21.63
CA GLY A 70 5.04 1.98 -21.02
C GLY A 70 4.95 2.09 -19.50
N HIS A 71 6.04 2.43 -18.83
CA HIS A 71 6.06 2.64 -17.38
C HIS A 71 5.19 3.84 -16.95
N SER A 72 5.27 4.98 -17.66
CA SER A 72 4.43 6.14 -17.41
C SER A 72 2.95 5.80 -17.60
N GLY A 73 2.62 5.12 -18.68
CA GLY A 73 1.26 4.67 -18.96
C GLY A 73 0.71 3.72 -17.89
N GLY A 74 1.51 2.74 -17.48
CA GLY A 74 1.13 1.78 -16.46
C GLY A 74 1.01 2.40 -15.07
N GLY A 75 1.99 3.18 -14.66
CA GLY A 75 1.98 3.87 -13.37
C GLY A 75 0.79 4.81 -13.19
N ASN A 76 0.45 5.57 -14.23
CA ASN A 76 -0.72 6.46 -14.19
C ASN A 76 -2.07 5.72 -14.16
N GLN A 77 -2.15 4.53 -14.78
CA GLN A 77 -3.34 3.70 -14.70
C GLN A 77 -3.46 2.94 -13.38
N CYS A 78 -2.34 2.60 -12.75
CA CYS A 78 -2.27 1.65 -11.63
C CYS A 78 -3.32 1.92 -10.55
N LEU A 79 -3.45 3.14 -10.05
CA LEU A 79 -4.42 3.50 -9.02
C LEU A 79 -5.63 4.28 -9.54
N THR A 80 -5.68 4.65 -10.82
CA THR A 80 -6.77 5.46 -11.37
C THR A 80 -7.76 4.68 -12.21
N ALA A 81 -7.32 3.56 -12.78
CA ALA A 81 -8.10 2.83 -13.78
C ALA A 81 -8.67 3.76 -14.89
N ALA A 82 -7.90 4.77 -15.28
CA ALA A 82 -8.32 5.79 -16.24
C ALA A 82 -7.36 5.85 -17.42
N LYS A 83 -7.82 6.48 -18.51
CA LYS A 83 -6.97 6.81 -19.65
C LYS A 83 -5.80 7.70 -19.23
N VAL A 84 -4.75 7.70 -20.01
CA VAL A 84 -3.63 8.63 -19.87
C VAL A 84 -3.74 9.76 -20.89
N SER A 85 -3.08 10.88 -20.60
CA SER A 85 -3.16 12.08 -21.46
C SER A 85 -2.55 11.86 -22.85
N ASP A 86 -3.08 12.55 -23.84
CA ASP A 86 -2.67 12.42 -25.25
C ASP A 86 -1.34 13.11 -25.58
N THR A 87 -0.90 14.03 -24.74
CA THR A 87 0.32 14.80 -24.98
C THR A 87 1.29 14.61 -23.84
N PRO A 88 2.14 13.58 -23.89
CA PRO A 88 3.21 13.44 -22.92
C PRO A 88 4.25 14.55 -23.11
N SER A 89 4.74 15.09 -22.00
CA SER A 89 5.94 15.91 -22.01
C SER A 89 7.16 14.96 -22.07
N GLY A 90 7.78 14.87 -23.24
CA GLY A 90 8.76 13.82 -23.46
C GLY A 90 8.11 12.43 -23.47
N ASN A 91 8.44 11.57 -22.49
CA ASN A 91 7.86 10.23 -22.32
C ASN A 91 6.81 10.16 -21.19
N GLU A 92 6.51 11.27 -20.54
CA GLU A 92 5.56 11.33 -19.44
C GLU A 92 4.13 11.52 -19.92
N SER A 93 3.20 10.83 -19.30
CA SER A 93 1.76 11.08 -19.42
C SER A 93 1.17 11.36 -18.04
N LEU A 94 -0.07 11.77 -17.99
CA LEU A 94 -0.81 12.05 -16.76
C LEU A 94 -2.12 11.24 -16.76
N ALA A 95 -2.58 10.79 -15.62
CA ALA A 95 -3.86 10.12 -15.53
C ALA A 95 -5.03 11.08 -15.79
N MET A 96 -6.08 10.57 -16.42
CA MET A 96 -7.29 11.31 -16.76
C MET A 96 -8.45 11.04 -15.81
N GLY A 97 -8.17 10.50 -14.61
CA GLY A 97 -9.16 10.22 -13.58
C GLY A 97 -8.60 10.38 -12.16
N GLU A 98 -9.48 10.29 -11.19
CA GLU A 98 -9.08 10.21 -9.78
C GLU A 98 -8.46 8.86 -9.45
N SER A 99 -7.62 8.81 -8.41
CA SER A 99 -7.07 7.58 -7.88
C SER A 99 -7.93 6.98 -6.78
N VAL A 100 -7.83 5.66 -6.58
CA VAL A 100 -8.63 4.91 -5.60
C VAL A 100 -8.39 5.39 -4.17
N ASP A 101 -7.16 5.80 -3.82
CA ASP A 101 -6.84 6.38 -2.53
C ASP A 101 -7.54 7.73 -2.31
N ASN A 102 -7.68 8.55 -3.36
CA ASN A 102 -8.46 9.78 -3.30
C ASN A 102 -9.94 9.49 -3.02
N ARG A 103 -10.56 8.51 -3.71
CA ARG A 103 -11.94 8.10 -3.47
C ARG A 103 -12.13 7.61 -2.03
N ILE A 104 -11.25 6.75 -1.51
CA ILE A 104 -11.30 6.28 -0.13
C ILE A 104 -11.18 7.45 0.86
N ALA A 105 -10.23 8.36 0.63
CA ALA A 105 -10.00 9.49 1.52
C ALA A 105 -11.20 10.44 1.59
N LEU A 106 -11.81 10.77 0.46
CA LEU A 106 -13.00 11.64 0.40
C LEU A 106 -14.18 11.09 1.19
N GLU A 107 -14.34 9.77 1.21
CA GLU A 107 -15.48 9.11 1.85
C GLU A 107 -15.23 8.72 3.31
N LEU A 108 -13.99 8.38 3.68
CA LEU A 108 -13.70 7.72 4.95
C LEU A 108 -12.71 8.46 5.85
N ASN A 109 -11.91 9.39 5.33
CA ASN A 109 -10.91 10.07 6.14
C ASN A 109 -11.55 11.00 7.17
N PRO A 110 -10.91 11.19 8.33
CA PRO A 110 -11.31 12.20 9.29
C PRO A 110 -11.33 13.60 8.67
N ALA A 111 -12.31 14.42 8.99
CA ALA A 111 -12.45 15.78 8.45
C ALA A 111 -11.22 16.68 8.73
N ALA A 112 -10.47 16.40 9.79
CA ALA A 112 -9.22 17.08 10.11
C ALA A 112 -8.09 16.78 9.12
N ASN A 113 -8.10 15.58 8.48
CA ASN A 113 -7.09 15.12 7.55
C ASN A 113 -7.77 14.48 6.33
N PRO A 114 -8.40 15.28 5.45
CA PRO A 114 -9.25 14.78 4.37
C PRO A 114 -8.45 14.12 3.23
N ASP A 115 -7.16 14.40 3.14
CA ASP A 115 -6.28 13.88 2.08
C ASP A 115 -5.72 12.49 2.43
N PRO A 116 -5.48 11.60 1.45
CA PRO A 116 -4.74 10.37 1.68
C PRO A 116 -3.30 10.67 2.09
N LEU A 117 -2.68 9.78 2.86
CA LEU A 117 -1.26 9.85 3.17
C LEU A 117 -0.45 9.34 1.97
N THR A 118 0.17 10.25 1.23
CA THR A 118 0.91 9.94 0.00
C THR A 118 2.41 10.04 0.25
N LEU A 119 3.10 8.91 0.16
CA LEU A 119 4.51 8.74 0.52
C LEU A 119 5.36 8.25 -0.64
N TYR A 120 6.66 8.55 -0.55
CA TYR A 120 7.63 8.17 -1.56
C TYR A 120 8.97 7.75 -0.93
N SER A 121 9.65 6.80 -1.56
CA SER A 121 11.06 6.48 -1.25
C SER A 121 11.82 6.22 -2.55
N GLY A 122 13.05 6.74 -2.65
CA GLY A 122 13.92 6.58 -3.81
C GLY A 122 14.25 7.87 -4.53
N ARG A 123 14.77 7.74 -5.74
CA ARG A 123 15.21 8.85 -6.59
C ARG A 123 14.02 9.52 -7.27
N MET A 124 14.17 10.81 -7.54
CA MET A 124 13.29 11.58 -8.41
C MET A 124 14.01 11.83 -9.73
N ALA A 125 13.99 10.91 -10.65
CA ALA A 125 14.72 11.07 -11.91
C ALA A 125 14.07 10.34 -13.09
N GLY A 126 12.81 9.95 -12.98
CA GLY A 126 12.16 9.12 -13.97
C GLY A 126 11.04 9.77 -14.75
N TYR A 127 10.29 8.94 -15.44
CA TYR A 127 9.18 9.31 -16.31
C TYR A 127 7.89 9.62 -15.55
N ILE A 128 7.80 9.17 -14.31
CA ILE A 128 6.65 9.43 -13.44
C ILE A 128 7.18 10.16 -12.22
N ASN A 129 6.88 11.45 -12.16
CA ASN A 129 7.31 12.30 -11.06
C ASN A 129 6.52 11.98 -9.79
N GLU A 130 7.04 11.08 -8.92
CA GLU A 130 6.59 10.87 -7.54
C GLU A 130 5.07 10.82 -7.33
N VAL A 131 4.27 10.34 -8.29
CA VAL A 131 2.83 10.48 -8.15
C VAL A 131 2.07 9.27 -8.63
N LEU A 132 1.39 8.63 -7.68
CA LEU A 132 0.33 7.66 -7.97
C LEU A 132 -1.05 8.22 -7.65
N SER A 133 -1.12 9.27 -6.84
CA SER A 133 -2.35 9.82 -6.30
C SER A 133 -2.83 11.02 -7.12
N TYR A 134 -4.09 11.00 -7.50
CA TYR A 134 -4.73 12.02 -8.30
C TYR A 134 -6.08 12.42 -7.68
N ARG A 135 -6.35 13.73 -7.58
CA ARG A 135 -7.67 14.25 -7.20
C ARG A 135 -8.69 14.17 -8.33
N GLY A 136 -8.21 14.11 -9.55
CA GLY A 136 -8.99 14.07 -10.78
C GLY A 136 -8.10 14.16 -12.02
N PRO A 137 -8.66 14.37 -13.21
CA PRO A 137 -7.90 14.42 -14.45
C PRO A 137 -6.74 15.41 -14.40
N LYS A 138 -5.50 14.91 -14.53
CA LYS A 138 -4.24 15.69 -14.50
C LYS A 138 -3.98 16.45 -13.18
N ASP A 139 -4.77 16.23 -12.14
CA ASP A 139 -4.62 16.89 -10.84
C ASP A 139 -3.84 15.96 -9.86
N LEU A 140 -2.53 16.07 -9.95
CA LEU A 140 -1.60 15.25 -9.17
C LEU A 140 -1.56 15.68 -7.70
N ARG A 141 -1.34 14.70 -6.83
CA ARG A 141 -1.07 14.91 -5.42
C ARG A 141 0.40 14.57 -5.14
N ALA A 142 1.17 15.54 -4.64
CA ALA A 142 2.57 15.32 -4.30
C ALA A 142 2.73 14.28 -3.19
N ALA A 143 3.77 13.45 -3.31
CA ALA A 143 4.16 12.49 -2.28
C ALA A 143 5.27 13.05 -1.38
N ASP A 144 5.21 12.75 -0.08
CA ASP A 144 6.21 13.17 0.88
C ASP A 144 7.33 12.12 0.99
N ARG A 145 8.58 12.56 0.74
CA ARG A 145 9.77 11.71 0.80
C ARG A 145 10.46 11.71 2.15
N ASN A 146 10.23 12.73 2.93
CA ASN A 146 10.97 12.94 4.16
C ASN A 146 10.24 12.32 5.36
N PRO A 147 10.75 11.22 5.95
CA PRO A 147 10.09 10.58 7.09
C PRO A 147 9.90 11.52 8.28
N TRP A 148 10.83 12.45 8.51
CA TRP A 148 10.70 13.45 9.58
C TRP A 148 9.55 14.41 9.33
N SER A 149 9.41 14.90 8.09
CA SER A 149 8.26 15.75 7.70
C SER A 149 6.94 15.03 7.92
N VAL A 150 6.85 13.76 7.50
CA VAL A 150 5.65 12.94 7.68
C VAL A 150 5.34 12.73 9.17
N TYR A 151 6.34 12.36 9.96
CA TYR A 151 6.19 12.19 11.41
C TYR A 151 5.64 13.45 12.08
N THR A 152 6.25 14.61 11.80
CA THR A 152 5.83 15.89 12.38
C THR A 152 4.42 16.31 11.96
N LYS A 153 3.99 15.99 10.74
CA LYS A 153 2.60 16.19 10.30
C LYS A 153 1.61 15.32 11.09
N ILE A 154 1.90 14.03 11.23
CA ILE A 154 1.01 13.10 11.94
C ILE A 154 0.81 13.51 13.39
N ILE A 155 1.86 13.91 14.10
CA ILE A 155 1.77 14.33 15.49
C ILE A 155 1.27 15.78 15.68
N GLY A 156 1.05 16.52 14.58
CA GLY A 156 0.57 17.91 14.62
C GLY A 156 1.55 18.90 15.26
N ILE A 157 2.85 18.54 15.32
CA ILE A 157 3.87 19.33 16.00
C ILE A 157 4.85 19.87 14.96
N THR A 158 4.47 20.92 14.28
CA THR A 158 5.43 21.66 13.45
C THR A 158 6.27 22.66 14.24
N ASP A 159 5.84 23.10 15.45
CA ASP A 159 6.50 24.17 16.22
C ASP A 159 6.31 24.10 17.77
N LEU A 160 5.98 22.94 18.36
CA LEU A 160 5.80 22.87 19.82
C LEU A 160 7.09 22.50 20.56
N PRO A 161 7.43 23.21 21.67
CA PRO A 161 8.55 22.83 22.53
C PRO A 161 8.40 21.42 23.11
N GLU A 162 9.51 20.69 23.26
CA GLU A 162 9.57 19.31 23.77
C GLU A 162 8.80 19.10 25.09
N GLU A 163 8.82 20.10 26.00
CA GLU A 163 8.05 20.10 27.25
C GLU A 163 6.53 20.05 27.03
N VAL A 164 6.02 20.63 25.94
CA VAL A 164 4.60 20.63 25.60
C VAL A 164 4.22 19.27 25.07
N ILE A 165 5.08 18.65 24.26
CA ILE A 165 4.92 17.27 23.74
C ILE A 165 4.83 16.30 24.91
N MET A 166 5.72 16.38 25.89
CA MET A 166 5.74 15.54 27.09
C MET A 166 4.48 15.74 27.96
N LYS A 167 3.97 16.96 28.05
CA LYS A 167 2.70 17.24 28.78
C LYS A 167 1.46 16.69 28.09
N ILE A 168 1.44 16.70 26.75
CA ILE A 168 0.35 16.09 25.96
C ILE A 168 0.36 14.57 26.17
N LYS A 169 1.54 13.93 26.11
CA LYS A 169 1.73 12.50 26.43
C LYS A 169 1.19 12.12 27.81
N ALA A 170 1.64 12.84 28.84
CA ALA A 170 1.28 12.53 30.23
C ALA A 170 -0.23 12.72 30.49
N ARG A 171 -0.89 13.69 29.84
CA ARG A 171 -2.35 13.89 29.94
C ARG A 171 -3.14 12.77 29.26
N ARG A 172 -2.71 12.31 28.07
CA ARG A 172 -3.37 11.24 27.33
C ARG A 172 -3.39 9.94 28.14
N THR A 173 -2.25 9.50 28.64
CA THR A 173 -2.13 8.26 29.44
C THR A 173 -3.02 8.27 30.70
N SER A 174 -3.10 9.40 31.43
CA SER A 174 -3.84 9.50 32.70
C SER A 174 -5.37 9.53 32.56
N VAL A 175 -5.89 10.11 31.45
CA VAL A 175 -7.35 10.18 31.22
C VAL A 175 -7.89 8.81 30.81
N ASN A 176 -7.13 8.05 30.11
CA ASN A 176 -7.50 6.76 29.52
C ASN A 176 -7.69 5.66 30.57
N ASP A 177 -6.77 5.55 31.54
CA ASP A 177 -6.87 4.57 32.61
C ASP A 177 -8.12 4.83 33.49
N LEU A 178 -8.43 6.09 33.74
CA LEU A 178 -9.58 6.48 34.57
C LEU A 178 -10.92 6.19 33.87
N VAL A 179 -11.01 6.42 32.55
CA VAL A 179 -12.23 6.23 31.77
C VAL A 179 -12.55 4.74 31.63
N ARG A 180 -11.57 3.88 31.40
CA ARG A 180 -11.74 2.42 31.22
C ARG A 180 -12.30 1.76 32.48
N GLU A 181 -11.79 2.09 33.68
CA GLU A 181 -12.30 1.57 34.96
C GLU A 181 -13.76 2.01 35.25
N GLN A 182 -14.08 3.26 34.94
CA GLN A 182 -15.43 3.78 35.11
C GLN A 182 -16.45 3.16 34.16
N MET A 183 -16.04 2.89 32.94
CA MET A 183 -16.86 2.24 31.92
C MET A 183 -17.21 0.80 32.29
N GLN A 184 -16.23 -0.01 32.67
CA GLN A 184 -16.45 -1.40 33.09
C GLN A 184 -17.39 -1.46 34.31
N ALA A 185 -17.22 -0.55 35.24
CA ALA A 185 -18.09 -0.46 36.44
C ALA A 185 -19.55 -0.06 36.10
N LEU A 186 -19.77 0.79 35.10
CA LEU A 186 -21.12 1.23 34.70
C LEU A 186 -21.86 0.13 33.90
N MET A 187 -21.22 -0.54 32.94
CA MET A 187 -21.84 -1.57 32.12
C MET A 187 -22.19 -2.85 32.90
N SER A 188 -21.48 -3.10 34.01
CA SER A 188 -21.74 -4.25 34.88
C SER A 188 -22.93 -4.08 35.81
N LYS A 189 -23.58 -2.90 35.88
CA LYS A 189 -24.75 -2.66 36.74
C LYS A 189 -25.99 -3.38 36.23
N PRO A 190 -26.63 -4.24 37.07
CA PRO A 190 -27.81 -5.03 36.67
C PRO A 190 -29.06 -4.20 36.42
N ASP A 191 -29.12 -2.96 36.95
CA ASP A 191 -30.32 -2.10 36.94
C ASP A 191 -30.42 -1.18 35.71
N LEU A 192 -29.51 -1.27 34.77
CA LEU A 192 -29.52 -0.47 33.52
C LEU A 192 -30.54 -1.00 32.53
N SER A 193 -31.48 -0.16 32.11
CA SER A 193 -32.42 -0.47 31.03
C SER A 193 -31.72 -0.63 29.70
N GLY A 194 -32.34 -1.35 28.74
CA GLY A 194 -31.81 -1.50 27.39
C GLY A 194 -31.60 -0.17 26.64
N ALA A 195 -32.46 0.84 26.97
CA ALA A 195 -32.33 2.19 26.40
C ALA A 195 -31.13 2.95 26.98
N ASP A 196 -30.81 2.73 28.24
CA ASP A 196 -29.64 3.36 28.89
C ASP A 196 -28.35 2.68 28.44
N LYS A 197 -28.37 1.36 28.23
CA LYS A 197 -27.24 0.64 27.63
C LYS A 197 -26.95 1.12 26.22
N ASN A 198 -27.97 1.40 25.39
CA ASN A 198 -27.78 1.99 24.07
C ASN A 198 -27.22 3.42 24.12
N ARG A 199 -27.68 4.24 25.05
CA ARG A 199 -27.14 5.61 25.24
C ARG A 199 -25.68 5.57 25.72
N LEU A 200 -25.38 4.65 26.62
CA LEU A 200 -24.02 4.40 27.08
C LEU A 200 -23.15 3.86 25.93
N GLN A 201 -23.67 2.99 25.05
CA GLN A 201 -22.95 2.51 23.89
C GLN A 201 -22.58 3.65 22.93
N ILE A 202 -23.52 4.56 22.62
CA ILE A 202 -23.25 5.76 21.81
C ILE A 202 -22.20 6.66 22.49
N HIS A 203 -22.25 6.75 23.83
CA HIS A 203 -21.23 7.48 24.58
C HIS A 203 -19.88 6.74 24.58
N PHE A 204 -19.90 5.42 24.55
CA PHE A 204 -18.73 4.57 24.43
C PHE A 204 -18.12 4.61 23.03
N ASP A 205 -18.94 4.71 21.99
CA ASP A 205 -18.47 4.91 20.62
C ASP A 205 -17.78 6.29 20.47
N ALA A 206 -18.31 7.32 21.13
CA ALA A 206 -17.64 8.63 21.22
C ALA A 206 -16.37 8.60 22.10
N ILE A 207 -16.29 7.70 23.07
CA ILE A 207 -15.09 7.45 23.87
C ILE A 207 -14.12 6.54 23.12
N ARG A 208 -14.60 5.64 22.25
CA ARG A 208 -13.79 4.84 21.32
C ARG A 208 -13.04 5.73 20.32
N ASP A 209 -13.65 6.83 19.87
CA ASP A 209 -12.94 7.87 19.11
C ASP A 209 -11.77 8.45 19.92
N ILE A 210 -11.90 8.48 21.25
CA ILE A 210 -10.83 8.87 22.19
C ILE A 210 -9.85 7.69 22.42
N GLU A 211 -10.30 6.43 22.36
CA GLU A 211 -9.45 5.23 22.50
C GLU A 211 -8.61 4.96 21.26
N VAL A 212 -9.06 5.35 20.08
CA VAL A 212 -8.24 5.41 18.89
C VAL A 212 -7.06 6.38 19.10
N GLU A 213 -7.26 7.47 19.85
CA GLU A 213 -6.13 8.29 20.35
C GLU A 213 -5.18 7.52 21.29
N LEU A 214 -5.61 6.36 21.84
CA LEU A 214 -4.83 5.53 22.78
C LEU A 214 -3.92 4.52 22.08
N LEU A 215 -4.31 4.02 20.90
CA LEU A 215 -3.44 3.19 20.07
C LEU A 215 -2.31 4.02 19.44
N CYS A 216 -2.46 5.34 19.45
CA CYS A 216 -1.46 6.31 19.00
C CYS A 216 -0.33 6.46 20.03
N GLU A 217 0.38 5.40 20.32
CA GLU A 217 1.64 5.48 21.05
C GLU A 217 2.73 6.01 20.12
N LEU A 218 3.47 7.03 20.58
CA LEU A 218 4.58 7.56 19.77
C LEU A 218 5.59 6.45 19.49
N PRO A 219 6.20 6.47 18.28
CA PRO A 219 7.29 5.56 17.97
C PRO A 219 8.40 5.61 19.05
N PRO A 220 9.18 4.55 19.22
CA PRO A 220 10.34 4.53 20.10
C PRO A 220 11.31 5.70 19.82
N ALA A 221 11.97 6.21 20.85
CA ALA A 221 12.85 7.38 20.73
C ALA A 221 13.99 7.19 19.72
N ASP A 222 14.49 5.98 19.58
CA ASP A 222 15.51 5.61 18.60
C ASP A 222 14.97 5.64 17.16
N GLU A 223 13.72 5.21 16.93
CA GLU A 223 13.06 5.35 15.62
C GLU A 223 12.83 6.83 15.27
N ILE A 224 12.41 7.66 16.24
CA ILE A 224 12.25 9.10 16.05
C ILE A 224 13.59 9.75 15.69
N ALA A 225 14.65 9.45 16.44
CA ALA A 225 16.00 9.98 16.16
C ALA A 225 16.52 9.52 14.80
N ALA A 226 16.23 8.28 14.40
CA ALA A 226 16.60 7.76 13.09
C ALA A 226 15.91 8.51 11.94
N MET A 227 14.61 8.85 12.08
CA MET A 227 13.89 9.68 11.10
C MET A 227 14.42 11.11 11.05
N GLU A 228 14.73 11.70 12.20
CA GLU A 228 15.32 13.03 12.30
C GLU A 228 16.67 13.09 11.59
N ALA A 229 17.51 12.07 11.73
CA ALA A 229 18.79 11.98 11.04
C ALA A 229 18.66 11.93 9.50
N GLN A 230 17.48 11.63 8.96
CA GLN A 230 17.20 11.59 7.52
C GLN A 230 16.51 12.85 6.98
N GLN A 231 16.51 13.97 7.71
CA GLN A 231 15.92 15.24 7.24
C GLN A 231 16.49 15.72 5.90
N GLY A 232 17.73 15.38 5.59
CA GLY A 232 18.41 15.71 4.34
C GLY A 232 18.34 14.65 3.26
N TYR A 233 17.46 13.63 3.37
CA TYR A 233 17.34 12.57 2.38
C TYR A 233 17.00 13.12 0.98
N ASP A 234 17.85 12.81 0.01
CA ASP A 234 17.81 13.31 -1.36
C ASP A 234 17.50 12.23 -2.41
N GLY A 235 17.19 11.02 -1.97
CA GLY A 235 16.91 9.86 -2.83
C GLY A 235 18.13 8.97 -3.09
N ALA A 236 19.15 9.02 -2.21
CA ALA A 236 20.33 8.16 -2.35
C ALA A 236 19.97 6.67 -2.36
N ASP A 237 20.46 5.93 -3.35
CA ASP A 237 20.16 4.51 -3.56
C ASP A 237 20.46 3.65 -2.32
N ALA A 238 21.56 3.93 -1.63
CA ALA A 238 21.97 3.20 -0.42
C ALA A 238 20.98 3.30 0.75
N LEU A 239 20.08 4.28 0.75
CA LEU A 239 19.12 4.53 1.83
C LEU A 239 17.69 4.09 1.47
N ILE A 240 17.42 3.70 0.23
CA ILE A 240 16.04 3.43 -0.23
C ILE A 240 15.32 2.42 0.65
N GLN A 241 15.95 1.30 1.01
CA GLN A 241 15.37 0.27 1.86
C GLN A 241 15.09 0.79 3.28
N THR A 242 16.01 1.59 3.84
CA THR A 242 15.87 2.20 5.16
C THR A 242 14.71 3.20 5.20
N ILE A 243 14.65 4.11 4.22
CA ILE A 243 13.58 5.11 4.10
C ILE A 243 12.24 4.43 3.86
N THR A 244 12.20 3.41 3.00
CA THR A 244 10.97 2.62 2.76
C THR A 244 10.43 2.03 4.07
N LYS A 245 11.27 1.43 4.90
CA LYS A 245 10.86 0.90 6.21
C LYS A 245 10.39 2.01 7.17
N MET A 246 11.06 3.17 7.18
CA MET A 246 10.60 4.32 7.96
C MET A 246 9.21 4.80 7.52
N GLN A 247 8.97 4.90 6.21
CA GLN A 247 7.66 5.27 5.67
C GLN A 247 6.59 4.22 6.03
N MET A 248 6.92 2.94 5.99
CA MET A 248 6.02 1.85 6.41
C MET A 248 5.69 1.91 7.91
N ASN A 249 6.67 2.24 8.77
CA ASN A 249 6.43 2.49 10.19
C ASN A 249 5.45 3.64 10.39
N LEU A 250 5.62 4.72 9.62
CA LEU A 250 4.75 5.91 9.68
C LEU A 250 3.34 5.63 9.17
N ILE A 251 3.17 4.76 8.16
CA ILE A 251 1.85 4.31 7.72
C ILE A 251 1.11 3.58 8.85
N ALA A 252 1.77 2.59 9.47
CA ALA A 252 1.17 1.85 10.58
C ALA A 252 0.84 2.77 11.77
N PHE A 253 1.73 3.71 12.09
CA PHE A 253 1.51 4.74 13.10
C PHE A 253 0.34 5.66 12.76
N ALA A 254 0.25 6.15 11.51
CA ALA A 254 -0.84 7.01 11.04
C ALA A 254 -2.20 6.31 11.14
N PHE A 255 -2.26 5.01 10.81
CA PHE A 255 -3.47 4.20 10.94
C PHE A 255 -3.83 3.96 12.41
N ALA A 256 -2.85 3.62 13.25
CA ALA A 256 -3.07 3.47 14.69
C ALA A 256 -3.54 4.77 15.37
N CYS A 257 -3.11 5.93 14.88
CA CYS A 257 -3.57 7.25 15.33
C CYS A 257 -4.88 7.72 14.67
N ASP A 258 -5.47 6.93 13.80
CA ASP A 258 -6.62 7.32 12.97
C ASP A 258 -6.42 8.64 12.19
N TYR A 259 -5.16 8.94 11.88
CA TYR A 259 -4.78 10.12 11.11
C TYR A 259 -5.35 10.09 9.69
N THR A 260 -5.36 8.91 9.08
CA THR A 260 -5.91 8.65 7.74
C THR A 260 -6.44 7.23 7.65
N ARG A 261 -7.37 6.97 6.73
CA ARG A 261 -7.90 5.63 6.40
C ARG A 261 -7.19 4.99 5.22
N VAL A 262 -6.40 5.78 4.48
CA VAL A 262 -5.72 5.29 3.28
C VAL A 262 -4.35 5.92 3.12
N ALA A 263 -3.38 5.09 2.72
CA ALA A 263 -2.02 5.51 2.39
C ALA A 263 -1.55 4.92 1.08
N THR A 264 -0.66 5.63 0.40
CA THR A 264 0.10 5.13 -0.74
C THR A 264 1.59 5.31 -0.48
N LEU A 265 2.37 4.28 -0.77
CA LEU A 265 3.83 4.33 -0.76
C LEU A 265 4.37 3.92 -2.12
N GLN A 266 4.98 4.85 -2.79
CA GLN A 266 5.68 4.61 -4.05
C GLN A 266 7.16 4.36 -3.77
N ILE A 267 7.68 3.21 -4.20
CA ILE A 267 9.10 2.85 -4.11
C ILE A 267 9.71 3.01 -5.49
N GLY A 268 10.62 3.97 -5.62
CA GLY A 268 11.16 4.39 -6.91
C GLY A 268 10.16 5.12 -7.79
N ASP A 269 10.63 5.75 -8.84
CA ASP A 269 9.81 6.38 -9.87
C ASP A 269 9.33 5.37 -10.94
N GLY A 270 8.67 5.82 -12.00
CA GLY A 270 8.11 4.91 -13.01
C GLY A 270 9.13 4.07 -13.76
N ASN A 271 10.35 4.53 -13.87
CA ASN A 271 11.46 3.77 -14.46
C ASN A 271 12.58 3.48 -13.46
N ASP A 272 12.24 3.22 -12.24
CA ASP A 272 13.14 3.08 -11.08
C ASP A 272 14.59 2.69 -11.45
N GLY A 273 15.45 3.70 -11.55
CA GLY A 273 16.86 3.56 -11.90
C GLY A 273 17.74 3.23 -10.69
N THR A 274 17.18 2.85 -9.56
CA THR A 274 17.91 2.53 -8.33
C THR A 274 18.90 1.39 -8.55
N GLN A 275 20.10 1.56 -8.04
CA GLN A 275 21.08 0.48 -7.90
C GLN A 275 20.94 -0.14 -6.50
N TYR A 276 20.16 -1.20 -6.41
CA TYR A 276 19.99 -1.92 -5.15
C TYR A 276 21.27 -2.62 -4.74
N THR A 277 21.60 -2.54 -3.44
CA THR A 277 22.63 -3.36 -2.81
C THR A 277 21.94 -4.38 -1.91
N ILE A 278 22.00 -5.65 -2.29
CA ILE A 278 21.33 -6.76 -1.61
C ILE A 278 22.40 -7.79 -1.24
N ASP A 279 22.45 -8.19 0.02
CA ASP A 279 23.46 -9.12 0.58
C ASP A 279 24.91 -8.71 0.24
N GLY A 280 25.19 -7.39 0.23
CA GLY A 280 26.51 -6.82 -0.06
C GLY A 280 26.86 -6.77 -1.55
N VAL A 281 25.96 -7.15 -2.44
CA VAL A 281 26.14 -7.08 -3.89
C VAL A 281 25.35 -5.92 -4.47
N THR A 282 26.06 -4.98 -5.12
CA THR A 282 25.41 -3.88 -5.86
C THR A 282 25.04 -4.37 -7.25
N LEU A 283 23.75 -4.31 -7.56
CA LEU A 283 23.17 -4.73 -8.82
C LEU A 283 23.26 -3.60 -9.86
N PRO A 284 23.15 -3.91 -11.18
CA PRO A 284 22.86 -2.90 -12.20
C PRO A 284 21.60 -2.11 -11.87
N ARG A 285 21.37 -1.00 -12.59
CA ARG A 285 20.13 -0.22 -12.40
C ARG A 285 18.89 -1.10 -12.61
N TYR A 286 17.92 -0.97 -11.71
CA TYR A 286 16.73 -1.81 -11.72
C TYR A 286 15.96 -1.72 -13.04
N HIS A 287 15.77 -0.53 -13.59
CA HIS A 287 15.14 -0.34 -14.89
C HIS A 287 15.86 -1.13 -16.00
N GLN A 288 17.20 -1.10 -16.04
CA GLN A 288 18.00 -1.85 -17.01
C GLN A 288 17.87 -3.37 -16.81
N ILE A 289 17.82 -3.82 -15.55
CA ILE A 289 17.55 -5.23 -15.23
C ILE A 289 16.18 -5.64 -15.77
N SER A 290 15.15 -4.80 -15.64
CA SER A 290 13.81 -5.08 -16.13
C SER A 290 13.77 -5.23 -17.65
N HIS A 291 14.57 -4.45 -18.38
CA HIS A 291 14.76 -4.55 -19.82
C HIS A 291 15.70 -5.70 -20.27
N ARG A 292 16.43 -6.32 -19.33
CA ARG A 292 17.43 -7.36 -19.58
C ARG A 292 18.70 -6.88 -20.29
N ILE A 293 18.88 -5.57 -20.45
CA ILE A 293 20.00 -4.94 -21.20
C ILE A 293 20.56 -3.74 -20.42
N PHE A 294 21.84 -3.43 -20.67
CA PHE A 294 22.50 -2.24 -20.10
C PHE A 294 22.09 -0.96 -20.83
N SER A 295 20.80 -0.69 -20.90
CA SER A 295 20.24 0.49 -21.57
C SER A 295 18.88 0.84 -20.96
N ASP A 296 18.56 2.13 -20.94
CA ASP A 296 17.22 2.62 -20.62
C ASP A 296 16.30 2.70 -21.85
N GLY A 297 16.79 2.26 -23.02
CA GLY A 297 16.04 2.18 -24.27
C GLY A 297 15.92 0.73 -24.77
N ASP A 298 15.62 0.56 -26.06
CA ASP A 298 15.29 -0.74 -26.65
C ASP A 298 16.52 -1.56 -27.08
N MET A 299 17.72 -0.98 -27.07
CA MET A 299 18.95 -1.64 -27.54
C MET A 299 20.10 -1.42 -26.55
N GLY A 300 20.84 -2.49 -26.27
CA GLY A 300 22.00 -2.48 -25.38
C GLY A 300 22.59 -3.87 -25.22
N ASP A 301 23.75 -3.97 -24.57
CA ASP A 301 24.36 -5.27 -24.26
C ASP A 301 23.51 -6.01 -23.23
N PRO A 302 23.34 -7.34 -23.36
CA PRO A 302 22.57 -8.14 -22.41
C PRO A 302 23.18 -8.08 -20.99
N ILE A 303 22.33 -7.96 -19.99
CA ILE A 303 22.73 -8.12 -18.58
C ILE A 303 22.79 -9.63 -18.26
N PRO A 304 23.94 -10.17 -17.86
CA PRO A 304 24.03 -11.58 -17.47
C PRO A 304 23.10 -11.89 -16.30
N ASP A 305 22.31 -12.99 -16.41
CA ASP A 305 21.33 -13.41 -15.41
C ASP A 305 20.40 -12.28 -14.96
N ALA A 306 19.88 -11.52 -15.91
CA ALA A 306 19.01 -10.37 -15.62
C ALA A 306 17.72 -10.77 -14.91
N GLN A 307 17.10 -11.89 -15.30
CA GLN A 307 15.89 -12.39 -14.65
C GLN A 307 16.18 -12.81 -13.19
N GLY A 308 17.31 -13.49 -12.93
CA GLY A 308 17.71 -13.84 -11.58
C GLY A 308 17.92 -12.60 -10.70
N LYS A 309 18.55 -11.55 -11.25
CA LYS A 309 18.73 -10.27 -10.56
C LYS A 309 17.39 -9.54 -10.31
N HIS A 310 16.46 -9.60 -11.27
CA HIS A 310 15.12 -9.06 -11.11
C HIS A 310 14.37 -9.77 -9.96
N HIS A 311 14.44 -11.11 -9.97
CA HIS A 311 13.85 -11.92 -8.91
C HIS A 311 14.43 -11.60 -7.50
N VAL A 312 15.75 -11.38 -7.40
CA VAL A 312 16.36 -10.93 -6.12
C VAL A 312 15.77 -9.60 -5.65
N ILE A 313 15.52 -8.66 -6.58
CA ILE A 313 14.88 -7.37 -6.25
C ILE A 313 13.41 -7.60 -5.83
N ASP A 314 12.66 -8.43 -6.53
CA ASP A 314 11.27 -8.76 -6.15
C ASP A 314 11.20 -9.38 -4.75
N ARG A 315 12.13 -10.28 -4.41
CA ARG A 315 12.23 -10.83 -3.04
C ARG A 315 12.54 -9.74 -2.01
N GLU A 316 13.40 -8.79 -2.34
CA GLU A 316 13.68 -7.66 -1.44
C GLU A 316 12.43 -6.78 -1.22
N HIS A 317 11.64 -6.52 -2.27
CA HIS A 317 10.34 -5.87 -2.13
C HIS A 317 9.36 -6.71 -1.30
N GLY A 318 9.38 -8.04 -1.44
CA GLY A 318 8.62 -8.95 -0.58
C GLY A 318 8.99 -8.81 0.90
N LYS A 319 10.30 -8.71 1.23
CA LYS A 319 10.79 -8.46 2.61
C LYS A 319 10.37 -7.07 3.12
N LEU A 320 10.42 -6.04 2.27
CA LEU A 320 9.94 -4.71 2.63
C LEU A 320 8.43 -4.74 2.90
N PHE A 321 7.64 -5.39 2.04
CA PHE A 321 6.21 -5.52 2.27
C PHE A 321 5.90 -6.31 3.54
N LYS A 322 6.65 -7.41 3.81
CA LYS A 322 6.57 -8.14 5.09
C LYS A 322 6.78 -7.22 6.30
N HIS A 323 7.77 -6.31 6.22
CA HIS A 323 8.00 -5.33 7.29
C HIS A 323 6.75 -4.48 7.57
N LEU A 324 6.03 -4.03 6.54
CA LEU A 324 4.75 -3.32 6.73
C LEU A 324 3.72 -4.20 7.45
N LEU A 325 3.60 -5.48 7.04
CA LEU A 325 2.68 -6.42 7.69
C LEU A 325 3.05 -6.65 9.16
N ASP A 326 4.34 -6.80 9.45
CA ASP A 326 4.85 -6.92 10.82
C ASP A 326 4.44 -5.68 11.64
N ARG A 327 4.58 -4.47 11.11
CA ARG A 327 4.21 -3.22 11.79
C ARG A 327 2.70 -3.09 12.03
N LEU A 328 1.87 -3.41 11.02
CA LEU A 328 0.41 -3.40 11.17
C LEU A 328 -0.07 -4.46 12.19
N SER A 329 0.62 -5.59 12.27
CA SER A 329 0.30 -6.66 13.22
C SER A 329 0.70 -6.35 14.67
N MET A 330 1.51 -5.31 14.93
CA MET A 330 1.90 -4.90 16.30
C MET A 330 0.77 -4.19 17.04
N TYR A 331 -0.18 -3.58 16.32
CA TYR A 331 -1.29 -2.84 16.92
C TYR A 331 -2.49 -3.75 17.08
N GLY A 332 -2.88 -4.01 18.35
CA GLY A 332 -4.09 -4.80 18.65
C GLY A 332 -5.36 -4.00 18.40
N THR A 333 -6.42 -4.67 17.93
CA THR A 333 -7.77 -4.13 17.80
C THR A 333 -8.76 -5.04 18.51
N ASP A 334 -10.02 -4.66 18.61
CA ASP A 334 -11.04 -5.48 19.29
C ASP A 334 -11.27 -6.85 18.63
N VAL A 335 -10.94 -6.98 17.34
CA VAL A 335 -11.19 -8.19 16.53
C VAL A 335 -9.91 -8.91 16.10
N GLY A 336 -8.75 -8.40 16.48
CA GLY A 336 -7.45 -8.99 16.11
C GLY A 336 -6.32 -7.97 16.14
N THR A 337 -5.76 -7.69 14.99
CA THR A 337 -4.72 -6.68 14.80
C THR A 337 -5.16 -5.65 13.76
N LEU A 338 -4.45 -4.53 13.69
CA LEU A 338 -4.70 -3.52 12.67
C LEU A 338 -4.60 -4.10 11.24
N LEU A 339 -3.76 -5.13 11.03
CA LEU A 339 -3.70 -5.85 9.75
C LEU A 339 -5.02 -6.60 9.44
N ASP A 340 -5.70 -7.16 10.44
CA ASP A 340 -6.96 -7.89 10.23
C ASP A 340 -8.10 -6.95 9.81
N ASP A 341 -8.08 -5.72 10.31
CA ASP A 341 -9.03 -4.65 9.96
C ASP A 341 -8.63 -3.87 8.69
N SER A 342 -7.49 -4.20 8.11
CA SER A 342 -6.92 -3.49 6.96
C SER A 342 -6.84 -4.38 5.73
N VAL A 343 -6.48 -3.76 4.60
CA VAL A 343 -5.85 -4.42 3.47
C VAL A 343 -4.58 -3.67 3.08
N ALA A 344 -3.45 -4.36 3.13
CA ALA A 344 -2.19 -3.91 2.55
C ALA A 344 -2.04 -4.55 1.16
N ILE A 345 -1.62 -3.77 0.16
CA ILE A 345 -1.59 -4.18 -1.25
C ILE A 345 -0.23 -3.84 -1.83
N TRP A 346 0.54 -4.86 -2.20
CA TRP A 346 1.74 -4.68 -3.01
C TRP A 346 1.38 -4.84 -4.48
N CYS A 347 1.68 -3.83 -5.28
CA CYS A 347 1.32 -3.76 -6.70
C CYS A 347 2.47 -3.20 -7.56
N ASN A 348 2.28 -3.24 -8.87
CA ASN A 348 3.29 -2.81 -9.84
C ASN A 348 2.67 -1.99 -10.99
N ASP A 349 3.49 -1.23 -11.71
CA ASP A 349 3.11 -0.45 -12.89
C ASP A 349 3.01 -1.30 -14.17
N LEU A 350 3.58 -2.51 -14.15
CA LEU A 350 3.60 -3.46 -15.27
C LEU A 350 3.41 -4.88 -14.74
N GLY A 351 2.96 -5.77 -15.60
CA GLY A 351 3.04 -7.20 -15.32
C GLY A 351 4.49 -7.70 -15.39
N ALA A 352 5.17 -7.42 -16.51
CA ALA A 352 6.59 -7.73 -16.70
C ALA A 352 7.28 -6.59 -17.45
N GLY A 353 8.49 -6.23 -16.99
CA GLY A 353 9.23 -5.11 -17.55
C GLY A 353 9.80 -5.39 -18.94
N VAL A 354 10.22 -6.63 -19.23
CA VAL A 354 10.84 -7.01 -20.50
C VAL A 354 9.92 -6.79 -21.70
N SER A 355 8.62 -6.99 -21.53
CA SER A 355 7.62 -6.82 -22.59
C SER A 355 6.77 -5.55 -22.42
N HIS A 356 6.96 -4.79 -21.34
CA HIS A 356 6.09 -3.69 -20.93
C HIS A 356 4.60 -4.09 -20.90
N THR A 357 4.33 -5.33 -20.48
CA THR A 357 2.96 -5.86 -20.55
C THR A 357 2.05 -5.25 -19.48
N TYR A 358 0.85 -4.89 -19.92
CA TYR A 358 -0.26 -4.45 -19.04
C TYR A 358 -1.17 -5.60 -18.61
N LYS A 359 -0.75 -6.84 -18.83
CA LYS A 359 -1.46 -8.04 -18.40
C LYS A 359 -0.81 -8.65 -17.18
N ASN A 360 -1.60 -9.41 -16.43
CA ASN A 360 -1.16 -10.04 -15.18
C ASN A 360 -0.51 -9.05 -14.21
N ILE A 361 -1.14 -7.88 -14.06
CA ILE A 361 -0.71 -6.91 -13.04
C ILE A 361 -0.76 -7.57 -11.68
N PRO A 362 0.35 -7.58 -10.92
CA PRO A 362 0.37 -8.25 -9.63
C PRO A 362 -0.34 -7.44 -8.57
N TRP A 363 -1.24 -8.11 -7.84
CA TRP A 363 -1.87 -7.60 -6.63
C TRP A 363 -1.66 -8.61 -5.51
N VAL A 364 -0.74 -8.32 -4.62
CA VAL A 364 -0.47 -9.12 -3.43
C VAL A 364 -1.14 -8.42 -2.26
N CYS A 365 -2.30 -8.91 -1.85
CA CYS A 365 -3.05 -8.37 -0.73
C CYS A 365 -2.75 -9.14 0.55
N ALA A 366 -2.73 -8.44 1.68
CA ALA A 366 -2.65 -9.02 3.01
C ALA A 366 -3.63 -8.31 3.95
N GLY A 367 -4.35 -9.07 4.77
CA GLY A 367 -5.45 -8.59 5.60
C GLY A 367 -6.80 -8.73 4.95
N SER A 368 -7.84 -8.86 5.77
CA SER A 368 -9.18 -9.25 5.32
C SER A 368 -10.20 -8.11 5.26
N CYS A 369 -9.83 -6.87 5.64
CA CYS A 369 -10.81 -5.78 5.86
C CYS A 369 -11.98 -6.25 6.73
N GLY A 370 -11.69 -6.77 7.93
CA GLY A 370 -12.72 -7.24 8.85
C GLY A 370 -13.49 -8.47 8.36
N GLY A 371 -12.87 -9.30 7.51
CA GLY A 371 -13.44 -10.55 7.00
C GLY A 371 -14.14 -10.44 5.65
N PHE A 372 -14.10 -9.27 4.97
CA PHE A 372 -14.68 -9.12 3.63
C PHE A 372 -13.89 -9.87 2.55
N LEU A 373 -12.55 -9.78 2.61
CA LEU A 373 -11.67 -10.41 1.63
C LEU A 373 -11.39 -11.88 1.99
N LYS A 374 -11.44 -12.75 1.02
CA LYS A 374 -11.18 -14.19 1.14
C LYS A 374 -9.67 -14.46 1.16
N THR A 375 -9.06 -14.34 2.32
CA THR A 375 -7.61 -14.59 2.52
C THR A 375 -7.24 -16.07 2.48
N GLY A 376 -5.93 -16.37 2.50
CA GLY A 376 -5.39 -17.73 2.34
C GLY A 376 -5.57 -18.29 0.93
N GLN A 377 -5.67 -17.43 -0.10
CA GLN A 377 -6.00 -17.86 -1.47
C GLN A 377 -5.11 -17.19 -2.53
N TYR A 378 -4.84 -17.93 -3.59
CA TYR A 378 -4.30 -17.44 -4.85
C TYR A 378 -5.36 -17.61 -5.94
N VAL A 379 -5.81 -16.50 -6.52
CA VAL A 379 -6.93 -16.46 -7.47
C VAL A 379 -6.53 -15.88 -8.82
N ASP A 380 -7.15 -16.36 -9.88
CA ASP A 380 -7.07 -15.79 -11.22
C ASP A 380 -8.36 -15.04 -11.52
N ALA A 381 -8.26 -13.76 -11.82
CA ALA A 381 -9.39 -12.89 -12.11
C ALA A 381 -9.95 -13.06 -13.54
N GLY A 382 -9.25 -13.81 -14.43
CA GLY A 382 -9.76 -14.15 -15.76
C GLY A 382 -9.61 -13.06 -16.81
N ASP A 383 -8.50 -12.33 -16.81
CA ASP A 383 -8.17 -11.24 -17.78
C ASP A 383 -9.14 -10.05 -17.72
N VAL A 384 -9.61 -9.70 -16.51
CA VAL A 384 -10.50 -8.56 -16.32
C VAL A 384 -9.71 -7.25 -16.19
N THR A 385 -10.37 -6.12 -16.45
CA THR A 385 -9.78 -4.80 -16.23
C THR A 385 -9.69 -4.49 -14.74
N HIS A 386 -8.60 -3.86 -14.31
CA HIS A 386 -8.24 -3.67 -12.91
C HIS A 386 -9.14 -2.70 -12.12
N ASN A 387 -10.02 -1.93 -12.80
CA ASN A 387 -11.07 -1.19 -12.10
C ASN A 387 -11.94 -2.13 -11.24
N LYS A 388 -12.16 -3.38 -11.67
CA LYS A 388 -12.90 -4.37 -10.90
C LYS A 388 -12.19 -4.79 -9.62
N PHE A 389 -10.84 -4.80 -9.65
CA PHE A 389 -10.04 -4.96 -8.43
C PHE A 389 -10.28 -3.78 -7.48
N HIS A 390 -10.19 -2.55 -7.98
CA HIS A 390 -10.43 -1.35 -7.15
C HIS A 390 -11.86 -1.26 -6.63
N ASN A 391 -12.86 -1.61 -7.44
CA ASN A 391 -14.26 -1.73 -6.98
C ASN A 391 -14.39 -2.72 -5.81
N THR A 392 -13.68 -3.87 -5.89
CA THR A 392 -13.66 -4.87 -4.81
C THR A 392 -13.03 -4.31 -3.54
N ILE A 393 -11.90 -3.58 -3.66
CA ILE A 393 -11.23 -2.95 -2.52
C ILE A 393 -12.09 -1.83 -1.90
N LEU A 394 -12.72 -0.98 -2.72
CA LEU A 394 -13.65 0.05 -2.25
C LEU A 394 -14.81 -0.56 -1.47
N SER A 395 -15.37 -1.66 -1.98
CA SER A 395 -16.44 -2.41 -1.29
C SER A 395 -15.95 -3.05 0.02
N ALA A 396 -14.71 -3.58 0.04
CA ALA A 396 -14.06 -4.10 1.25
C ALA A 396 -13.85 -3.02 2.31
N MET A 397 -13.64 -1.77 1.90
CA MET A 397 -13.56 -0.60 2.77
C MET A 397 -14.93 -0.13 3.27
N GLY A 398 -16.01 -0.81 2.92
CA GLY A 398 -17.39 -0.50 3.34
C GLY A 398 -18.11 0.52 2.47
N LEU A 399 -17.54 0.90 1.32
CA LEU A 399 -18.21 1.79 0.38
C LEU A 399 -19.22 1.00 -0.47
N THR A 400 -20.27 1.68 -0.88
CA THR A 400 -21.34 1.10 -1.71
C THR A 400 -21.68 2.03 -2.88
N ASN A 401 -22.27 1.48 -3.92
CA ASN A 401 -22.91 2.27 -4.97
C ASN A 401 -24.20 2.93 -4.44
N PRO A 402 -24.85 3.84 -5.19
CA PRO A 402 -26.08 4.52 -4.76
C PRO A 402 -27.27 3.59 -4.46
N GLN A 403 -27.21 2.33 -4.89
CA GLN A 403 -28.22 1.30 -4.62
C GLN A 403 -27.94 0.53 -3.33
N GLY A 404 -26.80 0.78 -2.67
CA GLY A 404 -26.36 0.05 -1.47
C GLY A 404 -25.71 -1.30 -1.77
N GLU A 405 -25.32 -1.53 -3.03
CA GLU A 405 -24.61 -2.73 -3.48
C GLU A 405 -23.09 -2.48 -3.54
N TYR A 406 -22.32 -3.46 -4.02
CA TYR A 406 -20.88 -3.28 -4.20
C TYR A 406 -20.56 -2.11 -5.15
N VAL A 407 -19.49 -1.39 -4.85
CA VAL A 407 -18.99 -0.34 -5.75
C VAL A 407 -18.70 -0.95 -7.12
N ASP A 408 -19.17 -0.29 -8.17
CA ASP A 408 -19.07 -0.79 -9.54
C ASP A 408 -18.73 0.31 -10.57
N ASP A 409 -18.51 1.55 -10.10
CA ASP A 409 -18.38 2.77 -10.93
C ASP A 409 -16.97 3.38 -10.94
N PHE A 410 -15.98 2.77 -10.22
CA PHE A 410 -14.64 3.34 -10.17
C PHE A 410 -13.87 3.15 -11.49
N GLY A 411 -13.09 4.17 -11.85
CA GLY A 411 -12.28 4.23 -13.07
C GLY A 411 -13.03 4.79 -14.27
N ASP A 412 -12.45 4.60 -15.46
CA ASP A 412 -13.06 5.06 -16.71
C ASP A 412 -14.31 4.22 -17.03
N PRO A 413 -15.47 4.86 -17.36
CA PRO A 413 -16.71 4.13 -17.66
C PRO A 413 -16.60 3.13 -18.80
N GLU A 414 -15.64 3.27 -19.73
CA GLU A 414 -15.42 2.31 -20.83
C GLU A 414 -14.96 0.93 -20.33
N LEU A 415 -14.44 0.83 -19.10
CA LEU A 415 -13.97 -0.43 -18.52
C LEU A 415 -15.13 -1.34 -18.03
N GLY A 416 -16.33 -0.76 -17.95
CA GLY A 416 -17.52 -1.45 -17.47
C GLY A 416 -17.52 -1.75 -15.97
N PRO A 417 -18.70 -2.01 -15.40
CA PRO A 417 -18.89 -2.23 -13.96
C PRO A 417 -18.41 -3.60 -13.49
N GLY A 418 -18.45 -3.82 -12.17
CA GLY A 418 -18.30 -5.10 -11.53
C GLY A 418 -17.16 -5.18 -10.52
N VAL A 419 -17.13 -6.30 -9.81
CA VAL A 419 -16.13 -6.68 -8.80
C VAL A 419 -15.48 -8.02 -9.18
N ILE A 420 -14.40 -8.41 -8.51
CA ILE A 420 -13.80 -9.74 -8.65
C ILE A 420 -14.37 -10.64 -7.56
N ALA A 421 -15.42 -11.39 -7.89
CA ALA A 421 -16.14 -12.25 -6.94
C ALA A 421 -15.22 -13.27 -6.22
N ALA A 422 -14.18 -13.76 -6.88
CA ALA A 422 -13.21 -14.68 -6.29
C ALA A 422 -12.40 -14.09 -5.10
N MET A 423 -12.38 -12.78 -4.95
CA MET A 423 -11.74 -12.09 -3.83
C MET A 423 -12.62 -11.97 -2.59
N ILE A 424 -13.92 -12.18 -2.72
CA ILE A 424 -14.92 -11.94 -1.65
C ILE A 424 -15.15 -13.23 -0.85
N ALA A 425 -15.23 -13.10 0.50
CA ALA A 425 -15.39 -14.21 1.44
C ALA A 425 -16.81 -14.83 1.46
#